data_f721b7afda9f34cc16669a737e5d5e92
#
_entry.id   f721b7afda9f34cc16669a737e5d5e92
#
_cell.length_a   1.000
_cell.length_b   1.000
_cell.length_c   1.000
_cell.angle_alpha   90.00
_cell.angle_beta   90.00
_cell.angle_gamma   90.00
#
_symmetry.space_group_name_H-M   'P 1'
#
loop_
_entity.id
_entity.type
_entity.pdbx_description
1 polymer ?
#
loop_
_entity_poly.entity_id
_entity_poly.type
_entity_poly.pdbx_seq_one_letter_code
_entity_poly.pdbx_strand_id
1 'polypeptide(L)' 'MSGIEIVVVDGERFEVRRQAGTHHLTWLTGPNPGYGFSIGSNTGAALEPAVLETEIREFLDQVDPETGYL' A
#
# COMPACT_ATOMS: atom_id res chain seq x y z
N MET A 1 14.67 2.93 13.65
CA MET A 1 14.18 1.66 13.13
C MET A 1 13.21 1.89 12.01
N SER A 2 13.42 1.20 10.93
CA SER A 2 12.50 1.32 9.82
C SER A 2 11.18 0.64 10.18
N GLY A 3 10.10 1.36 10.11
CA GLY A 3 8.79 0.77 10.34
C GLY A 3 8.31 0.07 9.10
N ILE A 4 8.55 -1.23 9.01
CA ILE A 4 7.97 -2.05 7.96
C ILE A 4 6.82 -2.81 8.57
N GLU A 5 5.66 -2.73 7.94
CA GLU A 5 4.45 -3.36 8.44
C GLU A 5 3.79 -4.12 7.31
N ILE A 6 3.21 -5.26 7.62
CA ILE A 6 2.43 -6.03 6.64
C ILE A 6 0.96 -5.82 6.93
N VAL A 7 0.24 -5.35 5.92
CA VAL A 7 -1.20 -5.10 6.02
C VAL A 7 -1.91 -6.05 5.07
N VAL A 8 -2.95 -6.71 5.56
CA VAL A 8 -3.76 -7.64 4.76
C VAL A 8 -5.12 -7.01 4.53
N VAL A 9 -5.49 -6.87 3.26
CA VAL A 9 -6.79 -6.30 2.85
C VAL A 9 -7.36 -7.20 1.75
N ASP A 10 -8.57 -7.70 1.97
CA ASP A 10 -9.27 -8.56 1.02
C ASP A 10 -8.42 -9.76 0.55
N GLY A 11 -7.64 -10.32 1.48
CA GLY A 11 -6.78 -11.44 1.19
C GLY A 11 -5.46 -11.09 0.52
N GLU A 12 -5.23 -9.82 0.19
CA GLU A 12 -3.99 -9.35 -0.42
C GLU A 12 -3.06 -8.81 0.64
N ARG A 13 -1.77 -9.03 0.46
CA ARG A 13 -0.75 -8.56 1.39
C ARG A 13 0.01 -7.38 0.81
N PHE A 14 0.18 -6.35 1.64
CA PHE A 14 0.94 -5.17 1.26
C PHE A 14 2.02 -4.90 2.31
N GLU A 15 3.22 -4.63 1.84
CA GLU A 15 4.29 -4.14 2.70
C GLU A 15 4.18 -2.62 2.76
N VAL A 16 4.07 -2.08 3.97
CA VAL A 16 4.00 -0.65 4.18
C VAL A 16 5.32 -0.19 4.79
N ARG A 17 5.99 0.70 4.10
CA ARG A 17 7.25 1.28 4.56
C ARG A 17 7.10 2.77 4.68
N ARG A 18 7.37 3.31 5.85
CA ARG A 18 7.31 4.77 6.07
C ARG A 18 8.69 5.38 5.90
N GLN A 19 8.76 6.46 5.15
CA GLN A 19 10.01 7.16 4.92
C GLN A 19 9.71 8.63 4.67
N ALA A 20 10.25 9.51 5.53
CA ALA A 20 10.16 10.96 5.36
C ALA A 20 8.73 11.46 5.12
N GLY A 21 7.77 10.96 5.87
CA GLY A 21 6.37 11.39 5.75
C GLY A 21 5.61 10.73 4.60
N THR A 22 6.25 9.82 3.88
CA THR A 22 5.61 9.10 2.80
C THR A 22 5.46 7.63 3.18
N HIS A 23 4.32 7.06 2.82
CA HIS A 23 4.05 5.63 3.01
C HIS A 23 4.17 4.95 1.65
N HIS A 24 5.15 4.05 1.55
CA HIS A 24 5.35 3.24 0.33
C HIS A 24 4.70 1.88 0.54
N LEU A 25 3.76 1.55 -0.31
CA LEU A 25 3.02 0.30 -0.22
C LEU A 25 3.39 -0.58 -1.40
N THR A 26 3.85 -1.79 -1.11
CA THR A 26 4.22 -2.76 -2.14
C THR A 26 3.24 -3.94 -2.07
N TRP A 27 2.65 -4.26 -3.22
CA TRP A 27 1.69 -5.35 -3.32
C TRP A 27 2.43 -6.68 -3.42
N LEU A 28 2.55 -7.37 -2.28
CA LEU A 28 3.35 -8.59 -2.19
C LEU A 28 2.73 -9.79 -2.90
N THR A 29 1.41 -9.87 -2.90
CA THR A 29 0.67 -11.00 -3.49
C THR A 29 0.23 -10.73 -4.92
N GLY A 30 0.57 -9.57 -5.46
CA GLY A 30 0.21 -9.23 -6.83
C GLY A 30 1.06 -9.97 -7.86
N PRO A 31 0.61 -9.98 -9.12
CA PRO A 31 1.33 -10.69 -10.18
C PRO A 31 2.65 -10.04 -10.59
N ASN A 32 2.84 -8.78 -10.24
CA ASN A 32 4.03 -8.02 -10.65
C ASN A 32 4.89 -7.69 -9.43
N PRO A 33 6.08 -8.31 -9.29
CA PRO A 33 6.95 -8.05 -8.15
C PRO A 33 7.32 -6.57 -8.03
N GLY A 34 7.24 -6.05 -6.81
CA GLY A 34 7.63 -4.68 -6.53
C GLY A 34 6.62 -3.62 -6.93
N TYR A 35 5.50 -4.01 -7.51
CA TYR A 35 4.47 -3.05 -7.91
C TYR A 35 3.65 -2.61 -6.70
N GLY A 36 3.30 -1.34 -6.67
CA GLY A 36 2.53 -0.78 -5.58
C GLY A 36 2.29 0.70 -5.78
N PHE A 37 2.13 1.43 -4.69
CA PHE A 37 1.87 2.86 -4.75
C PHE A 37 2.38 3.53 -3.49
N SER A 38 2.35 4.86 -3.46
CA SER A 38 2.78 5.61 -2.28
C SER A 38 1.76 6.68 -1.91
N ILE A 39 1.71 7.00 -0.63
CA ILE A 39 0.80 8.00 -0.08
C ILE A 39 1.64 9.01 0.70
N GLY A 40 1.54 10.28 0.33
CA GLY A 40 2.19 11.33 1.06
C GLY A 40 1.34 11.79 2.24
N SER A 41 1.99 12.16 3.33
CA SER A 41 1.33 12.73 4.50
C SER A 41 1.82 14.16 4.70
N ASN A 42 0.91 15.13 4.68
CA ASN A 42 1.26 16.54 4.84
C ASN A 42 1.73 16.86 6.26
N THR A 43 1.34 16.06 7.23
CA THR A 43 1.68 16.29 8.63
C THR A 43 2.88 15.48 9.09
N GLY A 44 3.34 14.53 8.27
CA GLY A 44 4.38 13.61 8.67
C GLY A 44 3.92 12.55 9.65
N ALA A 45 2.66 12.56 10.04
CA ALA A 45 2.10 11.59 10.96
C ALA A 45 1.84 10.26 10.25
N ALA A 46 1.87 9.17 11.00
CA ALA A 46 1.50 7.87 10.48
C ALA A 46 0.01 7.86 10.14
N LEU A 47 -0.33 7.26 9.00
CA LEU A 47 -1.73 7.10 8.63
C LEU A 47 -2.40 6.05 9.52
N GLU A 48 -3.66 6.29 9.84
CA GLU A 48 -4.42 5.33 10.62
C GLU A 48 -4.66 4.06 9.80
N PRO A 49 -4.75 2.89 10.44
CA PRO A 49 -5.00 1.63 9.72
C PRO A 49 -6.23 1.67 8.83
N ALA A 50 -7.29 2.35 9.26
CA ALA A 50 -8.51 2.46 8.44
C ALA A 50 -8.27 3.24 7.16
N VAL A 51 -7.42 4.26 7.20
CA VAL A 51 -7.08 5.07 6.03
C VAL A 51 -6.25 4.23 5.06
N LEU A 52 -5.25 3.52 5.56
CA LEU A 52 -4.42 2.64 4.74
C LEU A 52 -5.27 1.57 4.06
N GLU A 53 -6.20 0.98 4.79
CA GLU A 53 -7.09 -0.04 4.26
C GLU A 53 -7.96 0.49 3.13
N THR A 54 -8.51 1.69 3.31
CA THR A 54 -9.33 2.34 2.29
C THR A 54 -8.53 2.59 1.02
N GLU A 55 -7.31 3.11 1.17
CA GLU A 55 -6.45 3.40 0.02
C GLU A 55 -6.07 2.11 -0.71
N ILE A 56 -5.79 1.05 0.02
CA ILE A 56 -5.47 -0.23 -0.58
C ILE A 56 -6.66 -0.79 -1.35
N ARG A 57 -7.87 -0.68 -0.81
CA ARG A 57 -9.06 -1.14 -1.50
C ARG A 57 -9.30 -0.37 -2.79
N GLU A 58 -9.10 0.93 -2.76
CA GLU A 58 -9.23 1.74 -3.96
C GLU A 58 -8.20 1.35 -5.02
N PHE A 59 -6.96 1.08 -4.60
CA PHE A 59 -5.92 0.62 -5.49
C PHE A 59 -6.32 -0.72 -6.14
N LEU A 60 -6.77 -1.68 -5.35
CA LEU A 60 -7.18 -2.98 -5.85
C LEU A 60 -8.38 -2.91 -6.80
N ASP A 61 -9.26 -1.94 -6.57
CA ASP A 61 -10.43 -1.73 -7.42
C ASP A 61 -10.05 -1.16 -8.78
N GLN A 62 -8.99 -0.36 -8.83
CA GLN A 62 -8.54 0.28 -10.05
C GLN A 62 -7.57 -0.56 -10.88
N VAL A 63 -6.86 -1.47 -10.23
CA VAL A 63 -5.86 -2.28 -10.92
C VAL A 63 -6.54 -3.26 -11.87
N ASP A 64 -5.90 -3.44 -13.05
CA ASP A 64 -6.41 -4.38 -14.05
C ASP A 64 -6.12 -5.82 -13.57
N PRO A 65 -7.15 -6.65 -13.38
CA PRO A 65 -6.93 -8.02 -12.90
C PRO A 65 -6.15 -8.90 -13.86
N GLU A 66 -6.10 -8.56 -15.14
CA GLU A 66 -5.35 -9.34 -16.12
C GLU A 66 -3.85 -9.03 -16.09
N THR A 67 -3.51 -7.76 -15.94
CA THR A 67 -2.10 -7.34 -15.98
C THR A 67 -1.52 -7.08 -14.60
N GLY A 68 -2.36 -6.74 -13.62
CA GLY A 68 -1.92 -6.33 -12.30
C GLY A 68 -1.43 -4.88 -12.25
N TYR A 69 -1.63 -4.10 -13.31
CA TYR A 69 -1.28 -2.68 -13.37
C TYR A 69 -2.51 -1.80 -13.46
N LEU A 70 -2.35 -0.54 -13.08
CA LEU A 70 -3.43 0.45 -13.18
C LEU A 70 -3.80 0.78 -14.62
#